data_08ac478d074da8902f9a41e3facf751b
#
_entry.id   08ac478d074da8902f9a41e3facf751b
#
_cell.length_a   1.000
_cell.length_b   1.000
_cell.length_c   1.000
_cell.angle_alpha   90.00
_cell.angle_beta   90.00
_cell.angle_gamma   90.00
#
_symmetry.space_group_name_H-M   'P 1'
#
loop_
_entity.id
_entity.type
_entity.pdbx_description
1 polymer ?
#
loop_
_entity_poly.entity_id
_entity_poly.type
_entity_poly.pdbx_seq_one_letter_code
_entity_poly.pdbx_strand_id
1 'polypeptide(L)'
;NFVSLHKNIEENYEVDMEEQNQVARKLENESAVLLKNNSVLPIGKEKKVIIIGELARQMRFQGGGSSHIQPTKMTNAIEAIREKGYQVTYIQGYQNEKEELGEKQLQDTIEKLKQEYRKKDCVILYFIGLTESYEGEGYDRKNLKIPQNQEELLAEIAETVGKDHIAAISFGGAPMDFSFEKNVGAFLHMYLGGQAVGESVADLISGEVNPSGKLAETIPFSEKDTPAWRYFAPPNDDVEYRESIFVGYRYYETFHVPVKYPFGYGLSYTSFSYSELNVSEVYSGGKIQIRFKIKNIGKVSGAEIAQLYICPIESDVIRSHIELKGFQKIYLHPGEEKEVILELDERSFSVYDVEKKPFPC
;
A
#
# COMPACT_ATOMS: atom_id res chain seq x y z
N ASN A 1 -27.02 -22.84 -5.07
CA ASN A 1 -27.86 -22.61 -3.90
C ASN A 1 -26.97 -22.27 -2.68
N PHE A 2 -26.54 -21.02 -2.62
CA PHE A 2 -25.70 -20.50 -1.51
C PHE A 2 -26.41 -20.65 -0.14
N VAL A 3 -27.72 -20.52 -0.11
CA VAL A 3 -28.55 -20.61 1.11
C VAL A 3 -28.64 -22.04 1.67
N SER A 4 -28.48 -23.07 0.84
CA SER A 4 -28.58 -24.47 1.33
C SER A 4 -27.30 -25.00 1.96
N LEU A 5 -26.17 -24.31 1.79
CA LEU A 5 -24.88 -24.68 2.40
C LEU A 5 -24.75 -24.19 3.85
N HIS A 6 -25.63 -23.30 4.31
CA HIS A 6 -25.58 -22.68 5.64
C HIS A 6 -26.64 -23.22 6.61
N LYS A 7 -27.02 -24.50 6.49
CA LYS A 7 -28.01 -25.13 7.36
C LYS A 7 -27.59 -25.30 8.84
N ASN A 8 -26.37 -24.93 9.21
CA ASN A 8 -25.83 -25.05 10.54
C ASN A 8 -25.28 -23.73 11.11
N ILE A 9 -25.93 -22.60 10.80
CA ILE A 9 -25.65 -21.39 11.57
C ILE A 9 -26.31 -21.59 12.90
N GLU A 10 -25.53 -21.69 13.97
CA GLU A 10 -26.04 -21.72 15.35
C GLU A 10 -26.87 -20.45 15.55
N GLU A 11 -28.15 -20.64 15.97
CA GLU A 11 -29.10 -19.52 16.14
C GLU A 11 -28.65 -18.47 17.17
N ASN A 12 -27.58 -18.73 17.93
CA ASN A 12 -27.01 -17.87 18.97
C ASN A 12 -25.51 -17.63 18.79
N TYR A 13 -25.01 -17.49 17.53
CA TYR A 13 -23.63 -17.15 17.31
C TYR A 13 -23.37 -15.68 17.72
N GLU A 14 -22.69 -15.48 18.84
CA GLU A 14 -22.19 -14.18 19.27
C GLU A 14 -20.81 -13.94 18.62
N VAL A 15 -20.69 -12.83 17.90
CA VAL A 15 -19.42 -12.42 17.30
C VAL A 15 -18.53 -11.80 18.37
N ASP A 16 -17.35 -12.36 18.59
CA ASP A 16 -16.31 -11.71 19.40
C ASP A 16 -15.71 -10.53 18.62
N MET A 17 -16.15 -9.33 18.99
CA MET A 17 -15.73 -8.09 18.31
C MET A 17 -14.25 -7.75 18.56
N GLU A 18 -13.67 -8.20 19.66
CA GLU A 18 -12.22 -8.02 19.90
C GLU A 18 -11.42 -8.98 19.02
N GLU A 19 -11.82 -10.22 18.86
CA GLU A 19 -11.20 -11.14 17.90
C GLU A 19 -11.27 -10.57 16.48
N GLN A 20 -12.42 -10.02 16.06
CA GLN A 20 -12.57 -9.38 14.75
C GLN A 20 -11.66 -8.15 14.60
N ASN A 21 -11.46 -7.38 15.66
CA ASN A 21 -10.51 -6.27 15.64
C ASN A 21 -9.06 -6.75 15.46
N GLN A 22 -8.69 -7.87 16.09
CA GLN A 22 -7.35 -8.46 15.88
C GLN A 22 -7.16 -8.99 14.47
N VAL A 23 -8.21 -9.56 13.85
CA VAL A 23 -8.18 -9.97 12.43
C VAL A 23 -7.98 -8.75 11.53
N ALA A 24 -8.73 -7.66 11.74
CA ALA A 24 -8.56 -6.42 10.98
C ALA A 24 -7.15 -5.86 11.12
N ARG A 25 -6.60 -5.82 12.35
CA ARG A 25 -5.23 -5.39 12.63
C ARG A 25 -4.19 -6.25 11.90
N LYS A 26 -4.37 -7.57 11.92
CA LYS A 26 -3.47 -8.49 11.21
C LYS A 26 -3.53 -8.27 9.70
N LEU A 27 -4.72 -8.12 9.13
CA LEU A 27 -4.88 -7.86 7.70
C LEU A 27 -4.18 -6.57 7.28
N GLU A 28 -4.34 -5.49 8.03
CA GLU A 28 -3.66 -4.23 7.74
C GLU A 28 -2.15 -4.33 7.91
N ASN A 29 -1.66 -4.95 8.98
CA ASN A 29 -0.24 -5.20 9.20
C ASN A 29 0.42 -5.95 8.03
N GLU A 30 -0.33 -6.84 7.37
CA GLU A 30 0.15 -7.62 6.25
C GLU A 30 -0.06 -6.95 4.88
N SER A 31 -0.90 -5.91 4.81
CA SER A 31 -1.26 -5.19 3.58
C SER A 31 -0.48 -3.90 3.39
N ALA A 32 -0.13 -3.22 4.48
CA ALA A 32 0.63 -1.97 4.45
C ALA A 32 1.96 -2.10 3.68
N VAL A 33 2.26 -1.11 2.84
CA VAL A 33 3.40 -1.16 1.93
C VAL A 33 4.46 -0.14 2.31
N LEU A 34 5.65 -0.60 2.62
CA LEU A 34 6.82 0.26 2.81
C LEU A 34 7.41 0.61 1.45
N LEU A 35 7.28 1.86 1.03
CA LEU A 35 7.71 2.33 -0.29
C LEU A 35 9.12 2.91 -0.31
N LYS A 36 9.55 3.47 0.81
CA LYS A 36 10.88 4.06 0.98
C LYS A 36 11.34 3.93 2.42
N ASN A 37 12.63 3.65 2.63
CA ASN A 37 13.20 3.68 3.97
C ASN A 37 14.71 3.89 3.95
N ASN A 38 15.13 5.09 4.33
CA ASN A 38 16.54 5.45 4.54
C ASN A 38 16.92 5.29 6.02
N SER A 39 16.57 4.16 6.63
CA SER A 39 16.81 3.84 8.04
C SER A 39 16.11 4.77 9.04
N VAL A 40 14.97 5.35 8.68
CA VAL A 40 14.10 6.11 9.60
C VAL A 40 13.20 5.16 10.39
N LEU A 41 12.73 4.11 9.75
CA LEU A 41 11.92 3.05 10.35
C LEU A 41 12.70 1.73 10.45
N PRO A 42 12.47 0.89 11.45
CA PRO A 42 11.61 1.13 12.61
C PRO A 42 12.20 2.15 13.58
N ILE A 43 11.34 2.77 14.40
CA ILE A 43 11.72 3.79 15.37
C ILE A 43 12.21 3.12 16.66
N GLY A 44 13.42 3.45 17.11
CA GLY A 44 13.92 2.99 18.43
C GLY A 44 13.09 3.53 19.59
N LYS A 45 12.90 2.72 20.63
CA LYS A 45 12.07 3.08 21.80
C LYS A 45 12.59 4.30 22.57
N GLU A 46 13.87 4.63 22.43
CA GLU A 46 14.52 5.80 23.04
C GLU A 46 14.16 7.11 22.33
N LYS A 47 13.59 7.05 21.14
CA LYS A 47 13.25 8.22 20.35
C LYS A 47 11.93 8.85 20.80
N LYS A 48 11.92 10.18 20.80
CA LYS A 48 10.69 10.95 20.87
C LYS A 48 10.04 10.99 19.49
N VAL A 49 8.73 10.78 19.44
CA VAL A 49 7.94 10.83 18.21
C VAL A 49 7.16 12.13 18.13
N ILE A 50 7.41 12.93 17.11
CA ILE A 50 6.61 14.12 16.81
C ILE A 50 5.65 13.74 15.69
N ILE A 51 4.37 13.73 15.99
CA ILE A 51 3.31 13.40 15.04
C ILE A 51 2.73 14.69 14.48
N ILE A 52 2.69 14.82 13.15
CA ILE A 52 2.14 16.00 12.46
C ILE A 52 1.10 15.55 11.44
N GLY A 53 -0.05 16.22 11.42
CA GLY A 53 -1.14 16.00 10.49
C GLY A 53 -2.44 15.59 11.16
N GLU A 54 -3.55 16.17 10.71
CA GLU A 54 -4.88 15.86 11.28
C GLU A 54 -5.28 14.41 11.03
N LEU A 55 -4.82 13.79 9.94
CA LEU A 55 -5.05 12.37 9.63
C LEU A 55 -4.49 11.43 10.71
N ALA A 56 -3.58 11.84 11.57
CA ALA A 56 -3.14 11.03 12.71
C ALA A 56 -4.21 10.88 13.79
N ARG A 57 -5.11 11.85 13.90
CA ARG A 57 -6.21 11.91 14.88
C ARG A 57 -7.53 11.46 14.27
N GLN A 58 -7.84 11.98 13.07
CA GLN A 58 -9.02 11.64 12.27
C GLN A 58 -8.56 10.76 11.11
N MET A 59 -8.33 9.49 11.42
CA MET A 59 -7.73 8.56 10.48
C MET A 59 -8.68 8.23 9.33
N ARG A 60 -8.13 8.15 8.14
CA ARG A 60 -8.82 7.64 6.96
C ARG A 60 -8.70 6.12 6.94
N PHE A 61 -9.74 5.40 7.34
CA PHE A 61 -9.73 3.95 7.50
C PHE A 61 -10.70 3.21 6.58
N GLN A 62 -11.62 3.93 5.94
CA GLN A 62 -12.65 3.40 5.05
C GLN A 62 -12.93 4.35 3.90
N GLY A 63 -13.61 3.87 2.86
CA GLY A 63 -14.11 4.69 1.75
C GLY A 63 -15.16 5.69 2.18
N GLY A 64 -15.51 6.63 1.30
CA GLY A 64 -16.60 7.59 1.49
C GLY A 64 -17.95 7.04 1.01
N GLY A 65 -19.05 7.69 1.40
CA GLY A 65 -20.38 7.38 0.90
C GLY A 65 -20.97 6.09 1.47
N SER A 66 -21.52 5.23 0.60
CA SER A 66 -22.23 4.01 0.99
C SER A 66 -21.38 2.95 1.67
N SER A 67 -20.05 3.06 1.58
CA SER A 67 -19.11 2.18 2.29
C SER A 67 -18.91 2.52 3.77
N HIS A 68 -19.50 3.62 4.25
CA HIS A 68 -19.38 4.03 5.65
C HIS A 68 -19.99 3.00 6.60
N ILE A 69 -19.19 2.56 7.56
CA ILE A 69 -19.61 1.76 8.71
C ILE A 69 -19.29 2.51 10.01
N GLN A 70 -19.98 2.18 11.06
CA GLN A 70 -19.64 2.62 12.42
C GLN A 70 -18.82 1.51 13.09
N PRO A 71 -17.51 1.67 13.25
CA PRO A 71 -16.68 0.66 13.86
C PRO A 71 -16.98 0.52 15.33
N THR A 72 -16.90 -0.69 15.85
CA THR A 72 -17.11 -0.97 17.28
C THR A 72 -15.94 -0.51 18.15
N LYS A 73 -14.75 -0.37 17.52
CA LYS A 73 -13.54 0.14 18.15
C LYS A 73 -12.76 0.96 17.11
N MET A 74 -12.22 2.06 17.53
CA MET A 74 -11.37 2.89 16.71
C MET A 74 -10.29 3.56 17.57
N THR A 75 -9.06 3.11 17.44
CA THR A 75 -7.90 3.72 18.10
C THR A 75 -7.15 4.55 17.07
N ASN A 76 -6.94 5.83 17.34
CA ASN A 76 -6.15 6.67 16.44
C ASN A 76 -4.65 6.42 16.62
N ALA A 77 -3.84 6.83 15.64
CA ALA A 77 -2.41 6.57 15.65
C ALA A 77 -1.69 7.23 16.86
N ILE A 78 -2.17 8.38 17.34
CA ILE A 78 -1.54 9.09 18.46
C ILE A 78 -1.67 8.26 19.75
N GLU A 79 -2.85 7.71 20.00
CA GLU A 79 -3.13 6.85 21.16
C GLU A 79 -2.37 5.55 21.05
N ALA A 80 -2.46 4.86 19.91
CA ALA A 80 -1.79 3.60 19.69
C ALA A 80 -0.26 3.69 19.85
N ILE A 81 0.38 4.77 19.36
CA ILE A 81 1.81 4.98 19.50
C ILE A 81 2.19 5.29 20.96
N ARG A 82 1.36 6.00 21.71
CA ARG A 82 1.54 6.22 23.16
C ARG A 82 1.44 4.91 23.94
N GLU A 83 0.47 4.06 23.62
CA GLU A 83 0.29 2.73 24.22
C GLU A 83 1.50 1.82 23.99
N LYS A 84 2.23 2.01 22.89
CA LYS A 84 3.53 1.36 22.63
C LYS A 84 4.68 1.91 23.51
N GLY A 85 4.43 2.92 24.34
CA GLY A 85 5.40 3.49 25.29
C GLY A 85 6.29 4.58 24.70
N TYR A 86 5.99 5.12 23.50
CA TYR A 86 6.73 6.26 22.97
C TYR A 86 6.33 7.57 23.63
N GLN A 87 7.31 8.47 23.81
CA GLN A 87 7.03 9.86 24.14
C GLN A 87 6.53 10.58 22.88
N VAL A 88 5.27 11.02 22.89
CA VAL A 88 4.60 11.61 21.73
C VAL A 88 4.26 13.07 21.95
N THR A 89 4.68 13.93 21.02
CA THR A 89 4.16 15.28 20.83
C THR A 89 3.29 15.31 19.57
N TYR A 90 2.08 15.82 19.67
CA TYR A 90 1.18 15.98 18.52
C TYR A 90 1.06 17.46 18.12
N ILE A 91 1.17 17.71 16.80
CA ILE A 91 0.96 19.00 16.16
C ILE A 91 -0.06 18.78 15.03
N GLN A 92 -1.20 19.45 15.08
CA GLN A 92 -2.23 19.26 14.06
C GLN A 92 -1.74 19.60 12.65
N GLY A 93 -1.03 20.72 12.49
CA GLY A 93 -0.39 21.16 11.25
C GLY A 93 -1.36 21.68 10.19
N TYR A 94 -2.25 20.88 9.69
CA TYR A 94 -3.26 21.20 8.69
C TYR A 94 -4.66 20.74 9.12
N GLN A 95 -5.68 21.10 8.35
CA GLN A 95 -7.08 20.66 8.53
C GLN A 95 -7.53 19.88 7.29
N ASN A 96 -8.17 18.72 7.51
CA ASN A 96 -8.63 17.83 6.44
C ASN A 96 -9.64 18.47 5.48
N GLU A 97 -10.45 19.38 5.97
CA GLU A 97 -11.54 20.03 5.20
C GLU A 97 -11.08 21.28 4.42
N LYS A 98 -9.80 21.68 4.58
CA LYS A 98 -9.25 22.87 3.92
C LYS A 98 -8.22 22.46 2.87
N GLU A 99 -8.26 23.11 1.71
CA GLU A 99 -7.26 22.92 0.66
C GLU A 99 -6.02 23.81 0.88
N GLU A 100 -6.21 24.99 1.42
CA GLU A 100 -5.14 25.98 1.61
C GLU A 100 -4.57 25.93 3.03
N LEU A 101 -3.27 26.14 3.14
CA LEU A 101 -2.56 26.31 4.39
C LEU A 101 -2.45 27.81 4.71
N GLY A 102 -3.10 28.26 5.78
CA GLY A 102 -3.00 29.66 6.21
C GLY A 102 -1.61 29.99 6.74
N GLU A 103 -1.05 31.17 6.39
CA GLU A 103 0.28 31.61 6.81
C GLU A 103 0.51 31.49 8.32
N LYS A 104 -0.48 31.93 9.12
CA LYS A 104 -0.40 31.82 10.57
C LYS A 104 -0.33 30.39 11.05
N GLN A 105 -1.12 29.49 10.45
CA GLN A 105 -1.11 28.06 10.82
C GLN A 105 0.23 27.42 10.49
N LEU A 106 0.81 27.75 9.35
CA LEU A 106 2.15 27.31 8.96
C LEU A 106 3.19 27.80 9.98
N GLN A 107 3.22 29.10 10.27
CA GLN A 107 4.16 29.70 11.23
C GLN A 107 4.05 29.06 12.61
N ASP A 108 2.83 28.96 13.18
CA ASP A 108 2.58 28.34 14.48
C ASP A 108 3.05 26.87 14.51
N THR A 109 2.87 26.14 13.40
CA THR A 109 3.30 24.75 13.28
C THR A 109 4.83 24.62 13.28
N ILE A 110 5.50 25.44 12.47
CA ILE A 110 6.97 25.44 12.39
C ILE A 110 7.62 25.90 13.69
N GLU A 111 7.04 26.89 14.37
CA GLU A 111 7.54 27.34 15.68
C GLU A 111 7.45 26.22 16.73
N LYS A 112 6.29 25.56 16.84
CA LYS A 112 6.12 24.39 17.72
C LYS A 112 7.10 23.27 17.39
N LEU A 113 7.26 22.98 16.09
CA LEU A 113 8.22 21.97 15.64
C LEU A 113 9.64 22.33 16.10
N LYS A 114 10.10 23.56 15.90
CA LYS A 114 11.44 24.02 16.33
C LYS A 114 11.64 23.95 17.84
N GLN A 115 10.59 24.16 18.64
CA GLN A 115 10.64 24.02 20.10
C GLN A 115 10.80 22.56 20.54
N GLU A 116 10.14 21.62 19.86
CA GLU A 116 10.05 20.22 20.25
C GLU A 116 11.13 19.34 19.63
N TYR A 117 11.61 19.69 18.43
CA TYR A 117 12.53 18.86 17.66
C TYR A 117 13.98 18.93 18.17
N ARG A 118 14.57 17.76 18.35
CA ARG A 118 16.01 17.56 18.63
C ARG A 118 16.52 16.49 17.69
N LYS A 119 17.39 16.86 16.78
CA LYS A 119 17.84 16.04 15.63
C LYS A 119 18.22 14.61 15.97
N LYS A 120 18.93 14.40 17.08
CA LYS A 120 19.42 13.06 17.48
C LYS A 120 18.35 12.22 18.19
N ASP A 121 17.34 12.85 18.76
CA ASP A 121 16.45 12.22 19.73
C ASP A 121 15.00 12.12 19.22
N CYS A 122 14.70 12.72 18.06
CA CYS A 122 13.35 12.78 17.53
C CYS A 122 13.24 12.14 16.14
N VAL A 123 12.07 11.54 15.89
CA VAL A 123 11.58 11.18 14.55
C VAL A 123 10.23 11.88 14.34
N ILE A 124 10.01 12.38 13.13
CA ILE A 124 8.74 12.98 12.73
C ILE A 124 7.93 11.95 11.95
N LEU A 125 6.72 11.70 12.40
CA LEU A 125 5.71 10.99 11.63
C LEU A 125 4.77 12.02 11.02
N TYR A 126 4.82 12.16 9.71
CA TYR A 126 3.96 13.05 8.95
C TYR A 126 2.83 12.26 8.32
N PHE A 127 1.60 12.53 8.75
CA PHE A 127 0.40 11.89 8.24
C PHE A 127 -0.12 12.66 7.04
N ILE A 128 -0.43 11.97 5.93
CA ILE A 128 -0.73 12.57 4.63
C ILE A 128 -1.67 11.66 3.84
N GLY A 129 -2.45 12.20 2.93
CA GLY A 129 -3.26 11.37 2.03
C GLY A 129 -4.60 11.99 1.64
N LEU A 130 -5.44 11.17 1.04
CA LEU A 130 -6.75 11.59 0.55
C LEU A 130 -7.76 11.66 1.68
N THR A 131 -8.56 12.72 1.68
CA THR A 131 -9.72 12.86 2.55
C THR A 131 -11.00 12.40 1.83
N GLU A 132 -12.12 12.32 2.52
CA GLU A 132 -13.39 11.93 1.90
C GLU A 132 -13.85 12.91 0.81
N SER A 133 -13.46 14.17 0.90
CA SER A 133 -13.75 15.16 -0.14
C SER A 133 -12.97 14.93 -1.45
N TYR A 134 -11.89 14.15 -1.39
CA TYR A 134 -11.08 13.78 -2.55
C TYR A 134 -11.43 12.41 -3.12
N GLU A 135 -12.01 11.52 -2.31
CA GLU A 135 -12.25 10.14 -2.68
C GLU A 135 -13.61 9.67 -2.15
N GLY A 136 -14.59 9.60 -3.02
CA GLY A 136 -15.95 9.21 -2.71
C GLY A 136 -16.66 8.56 -3.89
N GLU A 137 -17.72 7.82 -3.60
CA GLU A 137 -18.47 7.04 -4.61
C GLU A 137 -19.18 7.92 -5.66
N GLY A 138 -19.63 9.11 -5.29
CA GLY A 138 -20.51 9.94 -6.11
C GLY A 138 -19.81 10.94 -7.05
N TYR A 139 -18.49 10.95 -7.12
CA TYR A 139 -17.70 11.91 -7.92
C TYR A 139 -16.30 11.41 -8.23
N ASP A 140 -15.74 11.93 -9.34
CA ASP A 140 -14.37 11.64 -9.76
C ASP A 140 -13.41 12.78 -9.39
N ARG A 141 -12.19 12.42 -9.04
CA ARG A 141 -11.10 13.38 -8.88
C ARG A 141 -10.67 13.93 -10.24
N LYS A 142 -10.29 15.21 -10.27
CA LYS A 142 -9.79 15.88 -11.49
C LYS A 142 -8.32 15.55 -11.81
N ASN A 143 -7.58 15.07 -10.84
CA ASN A 143 -6.15 14.72 -10.94
C ASN A 143 -5.77 13.76 -9.81
N LEU A 144 -4.51 13.29 -9.80
CA LEU A 144 -3.98 12.39 -8.77
C LEU A 144 -3.38 13.13 -7.55
N LYS A 145 -3.46 14.45 -7.47
CA LYS A 145 -2.84 15.22 -6.38
C LYS A 145 -3.49 14.93 -5.04
N ILE A 146 -2.69 15.03 -4.00
CA ILE A 146 -3.13 15.09 -2.61
C ILE A 146 -3.53 16.53 -2.25
N PRO A 147 -4.21 16.78 -1.10
CA PRO A 147 -4.52 18.13 -0.65
C PRO A 147 -3.27 19.02 -0.56
N GLN A 148 -3.35 20.20 -1.16
CA GLN A 148 -2.23 21.13 -1.30
C GLN A 148 -1.63 21.54 0.06
N ASN A 149 -2.49 21.81 1.06
CA ASN A 149 -2.05 22.17 2.41
C ASN A 149 -1.14 21.12 3.07
N GLN A 150 -1.36 19.86 2.77
CA GLN A 150 -0.53 18.76 3.28
C GLN A 150 0.84 18.74 2.61
N GLU A 151 0.89 18.92 1.29
CA GLU A 151 2.14 18.90 0.53
C GLU A 151 3.02 20.11 0.86
N GLU A 152 2.44 21.32 0.92
CA GLU A 152 3.13 22.54 1.28
C GLU A 152 3.74 22.48 2.67
N LEU A 153 2.95 22.04 3.67
CA LEU A 153 3.45 21.90 5.03
C LEU A 153 4.59 20.89 5.12
N LEU A 154 4.50 19.75 4.42
CA LEU A 154 5.58 18.77 4.42
C LEU A 154 6.87 19.32 3.83
N ALA A 155 6.78 20.11 2.76
CA ALA A 155 7.94 20.75 2.16
C ALA A 155 8.65 21.69 3.16
N GLU A 156 7.90 22.55 3.85
CA GLU A 156 8.43 23.47 4.86
C GLU A 156 9.04 22.74 6.08
N ILE A 157 8.43 21.64 6.51
CA ILE A 157 8.98 20.78 7.57
C ILE A 157 10.31 20.19 7.11
N ALA A 158 10.37 19.67 5.89
CA ALA A 158 11.59 19.05 5.35
C ALA A 158 12.73 20.07 5.18
N GLU A 159 12.44 21.30 4.83
CA GLU A 159 13.41 22.41 4.81
C GLU A 159 13.90 22.75 6.22
N THR A 160 13.00 22.71 7.22
CA THR A 160 13.31 23.08 8.60
C THR A 160 14.20 22.07 9.31
N VAL A 161 13.93 20.77 9.15
CA VAL A 161 14.56 19.70 9.95
C VAL A 161 15.40 18.71 9.14
N GLY A 162 15.26 18.72 7.83
CA GLY A 162 15.86 17.71 6.94
C GLY A 162 15.00 16.46 6.77
N LYS A 163 14.87 15.99 5.55
CA LYS A 163 14.00 14.87 5.17
C LYS A 163 14.34 13.54 5.83
N ASP A 164 15.60 13.31 6.20
CA ASP A 164 16.10 12.03 6.72
C ASP A 164 15.60 11.71 8.16
N HIS A 165 14.83 12.61 8.76
CA HIS A 165 14.20 12.43 10.07
C HIS A 165 12.66 12.34 9.98
N ILE A 166 12.12 12.29 8.77
CA ILE A 166 10.68 12.29 8.50
C ILE A 166 10.27 10.95 7.90
N ALA A 167 9.28 10.31 8.49
CA ALA A 167 8.55 9.22 7.89
C ALA A 167 7.13 9.66 7.53
N ALA A 168 6.74 9.57 6.26
CA ALA A 168 5.37 9.77 5.83
C ALA A 168 4.55 8.51 6.06
N ILE A 169 3.35 8.69 6.61
CA ILE A 169 2.32 7.66 6.76
C ILE A 169 1.14 8.11 5.92
N SER A 170 0.85 7.41 4.82
CA SER A 170 -0.17 7.87 3.88
C SER A 170 -1.40 6.98 3.82
N PHE A 171 -2.54 7.59 3.53
CA PHE A 171 -3.86 6.97 3.43
C PHE A 171 -4.54 7.35 2.12
N GLY A 172 -5.28 6.41 1.56
CA GLY A 172 -6.08 6.57 0.34
C GLY A 172 -6.38 5.22 -0.30
N GLY A 173 -7.57 5.03 -0.83
CA GLY A 173 -8.01 3.78 -1.47
C GLY A 173 -7.76 3.75 -2.98
N ALA A 174 -7.23 4.85 -3.54
CA ALA A 174 -6.93 4.97 -4.96
C ALA A 174 -5.54 5.55 -5.20
N PRO A 175 -4.95 5.36 -6.40
CA PRO A 175 -3.67 5.93 -6.76
C PRO A 175 -3.63 7.43 -6.53
N MET A 176 -2.51 7.93 -6.00
CA MET A 176 -2.28 9.34 -5.77
C MET A 176 -0.86 9.74 -6.18
N ASP A 177 -0.64 11.03 -6.35
CA ASP A 177 0.69 11.57 -6.64
C ASP A 177 1.59 11.45 -5.41
N PHE A 178 2.62 10.62 -5.53
CA PHE A 178 3.64 10.43 -4.49
C PHE A 178 4.87 11.32 -4.67
N SER A 179 4.75 12.45 -5.37
CA SER A 179 5.87 13.39 -5.59
C SER A 179 6.42 13.96 -4.28
N PHE A 180 5.62 14.02 -3.23
CA PHE A 180 6.01 14.45 -1.89
C PHE A 180 7.10 13.56 -1.25
N GLU A 181 7.29 12.32 -1.72
CA GLU A 181 8.27 11.38 -1.16
C GLU A 181 9.73 11.88 -1.21
N LYS A 182 10.02 12.86 -2.07
CA LYS A 182 11.32 13.55 -2.11
C LYS A 182 11.66 14.26 -0.79
N ASN A 183 10.64 14.63 -0.01
CA ASN A 183 10.73 15.36 1.24
C ASN A 183 10.78 14.47 2.50
N VAL A 184 10.86 13.15 2.34
CA VAL A 184 10.87 12.21 3.47
C VAL A 184 11.98 11.18 3.34
N GLY A 185 12.46 10.66 4.48
CA GLY A 185 13.43 9.57 4.55
C GLY A 185 12.78 8.19 4.56
N ALA A 186 11.53 8.07 5.01
CA ALA A 186 10.75 6.85 4.90
C ALA A 186 9.32 7.13 4.46
N PHE A 187 8.69 6.15 3.83
CA PHE A 187 7.32 6.27 3.34
C PHE A 187 6.59 4.93 3.48
N LEU A 188 5.57 4.91 4.34
CA LEU A 188 4.67 3.78 4.59
C LEU A 188 3.28 4.13 4.08
N HIS A 189 2.73 3.34 3.17
CA HIS A 189 1.40 3.50 2.61
C HIS A 189 0.44 2.49 3.21
N MET A 190 -0.64 3.00 3.86
CA MET A 190 -1.58 2.23 4.65
C MET A 190 -2.89 1.94 3.92
N TYR A 191 -3.11 2.45 2.72
CA TYR A 191 -4.39 2.36 2.02
C TYR A 191 -5.59 2.80 2.89
N LEU A 192 -6.63 1.96 2.99
CA LEU A 192 -7.80 2.12 3.86
C LEU A 192 -7.88 0.90 4.80
N GLY A 193 -7.11 0.94 5.87
CA GLY A 193 -6.76 -0.21 6.70
C GLY A 193 -7.83 -0.70 7.69
N GLY A 194 -9.06 -0.17 7.62
CA GLY A 194 -10.13 -0.58 8.53
C GLY A 194 -9.95 -0.05 9.95
N GLN A 195 -10.81 -0.54 10.86
CA GLN A 195 -10.93 0.00 12.23
C GLN A 195 -9.65 -0.08 13.08
N ALA A 196 -8.75 -1.01 12.78
CA ALA A 196 -7.51 -1.24 13.55
C ALA A 196 -6.28 -0.53 12.95
N VAL A 197 -6.46 0.40 12.00
CA VAL A 197 -5.36 1.05 11.28
C VAL A 197 -4.41 1.82 12.20
N GLY A 198 -4.90 2.41 13.28
CA GLY A 198 -4.06 3.13 14.26
C GLY A 198 -3.10 2.20 15.00
N GLU A 199 -3.59 1.06 15.46
CA GLU A 199 -2.76 0.02 16.08
C GLU A 199 -1.77 -0.56 15.09
N SER A 200 -2.17 -0.75 13.82
CA SER A 200 -1.29 -1.26 12.77
C SER A 200 -0.16 -0.28 12.45
N VAL A 201 -0.45 1.03 12.37
CA VAL A 201 0.61 2.04 12.25
C VAL A 201 1.63 1.91 13.38
N ALA A 202 1.15 1.78 14.64
CA ALA A 202 2.04 1.65 15.80
C ALA A 202 2.89 0.38 15.77
N ASP A 203 2.34 -0.76 15.33
CA ASP A 203 3.07 -2.02 15.16
C ASP A 203 4.18 -1.91 14.12
N LEU A 204 3.84 -1.34 12.97
CA LEU A 204 4.77 -1.23 11.84
C LEU A 204 5.92 -0.26 12.16
N ILE A 205 5.62 0.94 12.64
CA ILE A 205 6.66 1.93 12.93
C ILE A 205 7.59 1.52 14.09
N SER A 206 7.11 0.69 15.01
CA SER A 206 7.91 0.18 16.13
C SER A 206 8.77 -1.02 15.75
N GLY A 207 8.51 -1.64 14.59
CA GLY A 207 9.19 -2.87 14.18
C GLY A 207 8.69 -4.13 14.88
N GLU A 208 7.61 -4.05 15.67
CA GLU A 208 6.94 -5.24 16.20
C GLU A 208 6.37 -6.10 15.06
N VAL A 209 5.94 -5.44 13.99
CA VAL A 209 5.62 -6.07 12.72
C VAL A 209 6.55 -5.51 11.63
N ASN A 210 7.12 -6.40 10.84
CA ASN A 210 7.92 -6.05 9.68
C ASN A 210 7.00 -5.89 8.46
N PRO A 211 6.97 -4.73 7.78
CA PRO A 211 6.15 -4.53 6.58
C PRO A 211 6.42 -5.61 5.52
N SER A 212 5.38 -6.11 4.91
CA SER A 212 5.48 -7.18 3.90
C SER A 212 4.48 -7.03 2.75
N GLY A 213 3.61 -6.01 2.78
CA GLY A 213 2.69 -5.73 1.69
C GLY A 213 3.42 -5.34 0.41
N LYS A 214 2.78 -5.59 -0.72
CA LYS A 214 3.22 -5.18 -2.05
C LYS A 214 2.12 -4.39 -2.73
N LEU A 215 2.48 -3.38 -3.53
CA LEU A 215 1.52 -2.60 -4.29
C LEU A 215 0.69 -3.51 -5.21
N ALA A 216 -0.63 -3.43 -5.10
CA ALA A 216 -1.57 -4.09 -6.00
C ALA A 216 -1.89 -3.24 -7.25
N GLU A 217 -1.15 -2.16 -7.43
CA GLU A 217 -1.30 -1.20 -8.51
C GLU A 217 0.06 -0.62 -8.93
N THR A 218 0.10 0.02 -10.09
CA THR A 218 1.27 0.78 -10.54
C THR A 218 1.06 2.25 -10.27
N ILE A 219 2.03 2.92 -9.66
CA ILE A 219 1.98 4.35 -9.40
C ILE A 219 2.76 5.09 -10.52
N PRO A 220 2.09 5.83 -11.40
CA PRO A 220 2.74 6.61 -12.45
C PRO A 220 3.45 7.85 -11.86
N PHE A 221 4.31 8.49 -12.65
CA PHE A 221 4.85 9.82 -12.29
C PHE A 221 3.80 10.92 -12.44
N SER A 222 2.84 10.75 -13.33
CA SER A 222 1.76 11.71 -13.60
C SER A 222 0.52 10.98 -14.09
N GLU A 223 -0.66 11.57 -13.85
CA GLU A 223 -1.91 11.08 -14.46
C GLU A 223 -1.85 11.01 -15.98
N LYS A 224 -1.01 11.84 -16.62
CA LYS A 224 -0.82 11.84 -18.08
C LYS A 224 -0.14 10.59 -18.63
N ASP A 225 0.54 9.85 -17.76
CA ASP A 225 1.21 8.60 -18.11
C ASP A 225 0.23 7.41 -18.05
N THR A 226 -1.01 7.62 -17.61
CA THR A 226 -2.03 6.54 -17.59
C THR A 226 -2.62 6.31 -18.98
N PRO A 227 -2.94 5.06 -19.35
CA PRO A 227 -3.50 4.77 -20.69
C PRO A 227 -4.84 5.45 -20.91
N ALA A 228 -5.62 5.67 -19.87
CA ALA A 228 -6.95 6.27 -19.94
C ALA A 228 -6.96 7.82 -19.98
N TRP A 229 -5.85 8.49 -19.72
CA TRP A 229 -5.77 9.95 -19.53
C TRP A 229 -6.57 10.77 -20.56
N ARG A 230 -6.45 10.42 -21.85
CA ARG A 230 -7.08 11.19 -22.94
C ARG A 230 -8.54 10.85 -23.16
N TYR A 231 -9.03 9.78 -22.56
CA TYR A 231 -10.34 9.18 -22.82
C TYR A 231 -11.20 9.10 -21.57
N PHE A 232 -10.66 9.43 -20.41
CA PHE A 232 -11.39 9.49 -19.15
C PHE A 232 -12.29 10.73 -19.11
N ALA A 233 -13.52 10.58 -18.67
CA ALA A 233 -14.53 11.63 -18.56
C ALA A 233 -14.67 12.48 -19.86
N PRO A 234 -15.00 11.87 -21.02
CA PRO A 234 -15.20 12.59 -22.26
C PRO A 234 -16.40 13.55 -22.13
N PRO A 235 -16.48 14.60 -22.99
CA PRO A 235 -17.59 15.57 -22.94
C PRO A 235 -18.95 14.99 -23.35
N ASN A 236 -18.98 13.82 -24.00
CA ASN A 236 -20.15 13.00 -24.31
C ASN A 236 -20.18 11.80 -23.38
N ASP A 237 -21.35 11.23 -23.12
CA ASP A 237 -21.53 10.11 -22.20
C ASP A 237 -20.96 8.77 -22.71
N ASP A 238 -20.26 8.77 -23.85
CA ASP A 238 -19.65 7.58 -24.45
C ASP A 238 -18.20 7.43 -23.96
N VAL A 239 -17.90 6.37 -23.22
CA VAL A 239 -16.55 6.04 -22.73
C VAL A 239 -15.97 4.90 -23.54
N GLU A 240 -14.81 5.12 -24.16
CA GLU A 240 -14.09 4.11 -24.92
C GLU A 240 -12.96 3.49 -24.09
N TYR A 241 -12.99 2.18 -23.89
CA TYR A 241 -11.93 1.40 -23.22
C TYR A 241 -10.77 1.08 -24.19
N ARG A 242 -10.05 2.11 -24.63
CA ARG A 242 -9.00 1.99 -25.65
C ARG A 242 -7.75 1.25 -25.21
N GLU A 243 -7.53 1.16 -23.90
CA GLU A 243 -6.43 0.39 -23.34
C GLU A 243 -6.58 -1.12 -23.53
N SER A 244 -7.80 -1.63 -23.83
CA SER A 244 -8.07 -3.05 -24.06
C SER A 244 -7.50 -3.93 -22.91
N ILE A 245 -6.61 -4.88 -23.21
CA ILE A 245 -5.95 -5.75 -22.23
C ILE A 245 -4.80 -5.07 -21.47
N PHE A 246 -4.37 -3.90 -21.93
CA PHE A 246 -3.23 -3.17 -21.36
C PHE A 246 -3.65 -2.29 -20.20
N VAL A 247 -4.08 -2.91 -19.10
CA VAL A 247 -4.52 -2.25 -17.88
C VAL A 247 -3.43 -2.38 -16.82
N GLY A 248 -3.18 -1.29 -16.07
CA GLY A 248 -2.21 -1.26 -14.97
C GLY A 248 -0.79 -1.64 -15.45
N TYR A 249 -0.10 -2.51 -14.71
CA TYR A 249 1.28 -2.89 -15.00
C TYR A 249 1.47 -3.49 -16.41
N ARG A 250 0.43 -4.13 -16.98
CA ARG A 250 0.48 -4.66 -18.35
C ARG A 250 0.75 -3.56 -19.37
N TYR A 251 0.17 -2.38 -19.17
CA TYR A 251 0.44 -1.22 -20.02
C TYR A 251 1.87 -0.74 -19.83
N TYR A 252 2.26 -0.41 -18.60
CA TYR A 252 3.56 0.20 -18.33
C TYR A 252 4.73 -0.67 -18.75
N GLU A 253 4.65 -1.97 -18.48
CA GLU A 253 5.70 -2.93 -18.85
C GLU A 253 5.76 -3.19 -20.36
N THR A 254 4.59 -3.29 -21.04
CA THR A 254 4.55 -3.55 -22.47
C THR A 254 5.06 -2.37 -23.30
N PHE A 255 4.72 -1.16 -22.90
CA PHE A 255 5.09 0.06 -23.63
C PHE A 255 6.30 0.77 -23.03
N HIS A 256 6.97 0.17 -22.04
CA HIS A 256 8.16 0.70 -21.36
C HIS A 256 7.96 2.13 -20.83
N VAL A 257 6.76 2.40 -20.28
CA VAL A 257 6.44 3.68 -19.66
C VAL A 257 7.05 3.75 -18.27
N PRO A 258 7.92 4.73 -17.97
CA PRO A 258 8.51 4.86 -16.63
C PRO A 258 7.43 5.10 -15.56
N VAL A 259 7.63 4.49 -14.40
CA VAL A 259 6.70 4.59 -13.27
C VAL A 259 7.41 4.97 -11.99
N LYS A 260 6.69 5.59 -11.08
CA LYS A 260 7.21 5.97 -9.75
C LYS A 260 7.44 4.74 -8.88
N TYR A 261 6.44 3.85 -8.82
CA TYR A 261 6.51 2.54 -8.17
C TYR A 261 5.78 1.50 -9.02
N PRO A 262 6.42 0.40 -9.38
CA PRO A 262 5.78 -0.64 -10.16
C PRO A 262 4.80 -1.47 -9.32
N PHE A 263 3.85 -2.11 -9.96
CA PHE A 263 3.02 -3.16 -9.37
C PHE A 263 3.90 -4.21 -8.69
N GLY A 264 3.48 -4.71 -7.54
CA GLY A 264 4.23 -5.70 -6.78
C GLY A 264 5.41 -5.14 -5.97
N TYR A 265 5.66 -3.83 -6.01
CA TYR A 265 6.73 -3.20 -5.22
C TYR A 265 6.36 -3.10 -3.74
N GLY A 266 7.35 -3.29 -2.88
CA GLY A 266 7.26 -3.09 -1.44
C GLY A 266 8.54 -3.54 -0.76
N LEU A 267 9.01 -2.76 0.21
CA LEU A 267 10.22 -3.00 0.99
C LEU A 267 9.89 -3.76 2.29
N SER A 268 10.95 -4.17 2.97
CA SER A 268 10.91 -4.82 4.29
C SER A 268 12.04 -4.24 5.15
N TYR A 269 11.97 -4.43 6.47
CA TYR A 269 13.08 -4.15 7.39
C TYR A 269 14.19 -5.21 7.32
N THR A 270 13.99 -6.26 6.51
CA THR A 270 15.00 -7.27 6.22
C THR A 270 15.21 -7.38 4.71
N SER A 271 16.08 -8.30 4.28
CA SER A 271 16.37 -8.54 2.87
C SER A 271 16.27 -10.02 2.55
N PHE A 272 15.85 -10.33 1.35
CA PHE A 272 15.69 -11.70 0.87
C PHE A 272 16.55 -11.95 -0.37
N SER A 273 17.04 -13.18 -0.52
CA SER A 273 17.68 -13.66 -1.73
C SER A 273 16.91 -14.81 -2.33
N TYR A 274 16.88 -14.86 -3.65
CA TYR A 274 16.28 -15.92 -4.45
C TYR A 274 17.37 -16.76 -5.10
N SER A 275 17.19 -18.08 -5.14
CA SER A 275 18.16 -19.01 -5.72
C SER A 275 17.49 -20.27 -6.23
N GLU A 276 18.25 -21.08 -6.97
CA GLU A 276 17.89 -22.43 -7.41
C GLU A 276 16.57 -22.49 -8.19
N LEU A 277 16.34 -21.52 -9.10
CA LEU A 277 15.16 -21.56 -9.97
C LEU A 277 15.22 -22.80 -10.88
N ASN A 278 14.18 -23.62 -10.80
CA ASN A 278 13.97 -24.79 -11.62
C ASN A 278 12.55 -24.81 -12.16
N VAL A 279 12.41 -25.07 -13.46
CA VAL A 279 11.12 -25.20 -14.13
C VAL A 279 11.03 -26.66 -14.61
N SER A 280 10.00 -27.40 -14.17
CA SER A 280 9.79 -28.76 -14.58
C SER A 280 9.36 -28.84 -16.04
N GLU A 281 9.54 -30.01 -16.64
CA GLU A 281 8.78 -30.38 -17.84
C GLU A 281 7.29 -30.48 -17.49
N VAL A 282 6.43 -30.47 -18.53
CA VAL A 282 4.98 -30.70 -18.33
C VAL A 282 4.79 -32.11 -17.80
N TYR A 283 4.16 -32.27 -16.63
CA TYR A 283 3.91 -33.56 -16.02
C TYR A 283 2.43 -33.99 -16.10
N SER A 284 2.11 -35.16 -15.55
CA SER A 284 0.77 -35.73 -15.56
C SER A 284 -0.28 -34.71 -15.08
N GLY A 285 -1.27 -34.42 -15.93
CA GLY A 285 -2.30 -33.40 -15.67
C GLY A 285 -2.05 -32.04 -16.33
N GLY A 286 -1.03 -31.92 -17.22
CA GLY A 286 -0.81 -30.67 -17.99
C GLY A 286 -0.29 -29.49 -17.18
N LYS A 287 0.36 -29.73 -16.03
CA LYS A 287 0.91 -28.71 -15.17
C LYS A 287 2.42 -28.57 -15.30
N ILE A 288 2.93 -27.38 -15.00
CA ILE A 288 4.35 -27.06 -14.87
C ILE A 288 4.58 -26.60 -13.43
N GLN A 289 5.63 -27.12 -12.79
CA GLN A 289 6.06 -26.66 -11.46
C GLN A 289 7.27 -25.74 -11.60
N ILE A 290 7.17 -24.61 -10.93
CA ILE A 290 8.26 -23.67 -10.77
C ILE A 290 8.72 -23.75 -9.32
N ARG A 291 9.97 -24.17 -9.11
CA ARG A 291 10.60 -24.32 -7.79
C ARG A 291 11.74 -23.35 -7.66
N PHE A 292 11.87 -22.76 -6.49
CA PHE A 292 13.00 -21.89 -6.15
C PHE A 292 13.13 -21.79 -4.64
N LYS A 293 14.26 -21.28 -4.17
CA LYS A 293 14.48 -21.04 -2.75
C LYS A 293 14.47 -19.56 -2.44
N ILE A 294 13.91 -19.21 -1.27
CA ILE A 294 13.98 -17.87 -0.71
C ILE A 294 14.65 -17.96 0.65
N LYS A 295 15.63 -17.08 0.88
CA LYS A 295 16.36 -16.98 2.13
C LYS A 295 16.28 -15.56 2.69
N ASN A 296 16.01 -15.44 3.99
CA ASN A 296 16.15 -14.19 4.70
C ASN A 296 17.64 -13.96 5.01
N ILE A 297 18.27 -13.00 4.33
CA ILE A 297 19.69 -12.64 4.48
C ILE A 297 19.91 -11.45 5.42
N GLY A 298 18.85 -10.89 5.99
CA GLY A 298 18.92 -9.78 6.93
C GLY A 298 18.91 -10.23 8.39
N LYS A 299 18.63 -9.29 9.29
CA LYS A 299 18.81 -9.48 10.75
C LYS A 299 17.50 -9.64 11.52
N VAL A 300 16.36 -9.36 10.89
CA VAL A 300 15.04 -9.46 11.51
C VAL A 300 14.15 -10.41 10.75
N SER A 301 13.19 -11.03 11.43
CA SER A 301 12.20 -11.88 10.81
C SER A 301 11.29 -11.05 9.91
N GLY A 302 10.82 -11.63 8.81
CA GLY A 302 9.92 -10.95 7.90
C GLY A 302 9.27 -11.91 6.91
N ALA A 303 8.25 -11.39 6.21
CA ALA A 303 7.64 -12.11 5.12
C ALA A 303 8.01 -11.48 3.77
N GLU A 304 8.18 -12.34 2.77
CA GLU A 304 8.35 -11.95 1.37
C GLU A 304 7.18 -12.49 0.54
N ILE A 305 6.76 -11.74 -0.47
CA ILE A 305 5.77 -12.18 -1.45
C ILE A 305 6.50 -12.47 -2.76
N ALA A 306 6.78 -13.74 -2.99
CA ALA A 306 7.30 -14.20 -4.28
C ALA A 306 6.22 -14.06 -5.36
N GLN A 307 6.58 -13.44 -6.48
CA GLN A 307 5.66 -13.18 -7.60
C GLN A 307 6.19 -13.86 -8.85
N LEU A 308 5.35 -14.66 -9.50
CA LEU A 308 5.67 -15.39 -10.71
C LEU A 308 4.98 -14.73 -11.90
N TYR A 309 5.77 -14.23 -12.83
CA TYR A 309 5.31 -13.63 -14.07
C TYR A 309 5.69 -14.53 -15.27
N ILE A 310 4.79 -14.60 -16.24
CA ILE A 310 5.06 -15.20 -17.55
C ILE A 310 5.33 -14.08 -18.54
N CYS A 311 6.42 -14.24 -19.31
CA CYS A 311 6.79 -13.37 -20.42
C CYS A 311 6.70 -14.19 -21.71
N PRO A 312 5.77 -13.90 -22.64
CA PRO A 312 5.72 -14.56 -23.92
C PRO A 312 6.92 -14.15 -24.77
N ILE A 313 7.68 -15.12 -25.28
CA ILE A 313 8.84 -14.86 -26.17
C ILE A 313 8.35 -14.55 -27.57
N GLU A 314 7.40 -15.35 -28.07
CA GLU A 314 6.72 -15.18 -29.36
C GLU A 314 5.23 -15.41 -29.16
N SER A 315 4.39 -14.66 -29.86
CA SER A 315 2.94 -14.80 -29.82
C SER A 315 2.30 -14.33 -31.12
N ASP A 316 1.43 -15.14 -31.70
CA ASP A 316 0.63 -14.79 -32.87
C ASP A 316 -0.51 -13.83 -32.54
N VAL A 317 -0.78 -13.60 -31.27
CA VAL A 317 -1.82 -12.71 -30.77
C VAL A 317 -1.23 -11.59 -29.90
N ILE A 318 -1.92 -10.47 -29.85
CA ILE A 318 -1.51 -9.35 -29.02
C ILE A 318 -1.63 -9.76 -27.53
N ARG A 319 -0.51 -9.66 -26.80
CA ARG A 319 -0.40 -9.94 -25.36
C ARG A 319 0.42 -8.88 -24.64
N SER A 320 0.22 -8.80 -23.33
CA SER A 320 1.11 -8.00 -22.48
C SER A 320 2.50 -8.63 -22.40
N HIS A 321 3.51 -7.79 -22.22
CA HIS A 321 4.90 -8.23 -22.08
C HIS A 321 5.10 -9.20 -20.90
N ILE A 322 4.44 -8.93 -19.78
CA ILE A 322 4.44 -9.80 -18.58
C ILE A 322 3.04 -9.96 -18.02
N GLU A 323 2.77 -11.13 -17.45
CA GLU A 323 1.51 -11.42 -16.76
C GLU A 323 1.77 -12.17 -15.45
N LEU A 324 1.26 -11.62 -14.32
CA LEU A 324 1.29 -12.32 -13.04
C LEU A 324 0.41 -13.58 -13.10
N LYS A 325 1.01 -14.74 -12.82
CA LYS A 325 0.32 -16.04 -12.86
C LYS A 325 0.34 -16.78 -11.53
N GLY A 326 1.16 -16.34 -10.60
CA GLY A 326 1.18 -16.93 -9.25
C GLY A 326 1.93 -16.05 -8.27
N PHE A 327 1.60 -16.20 -7.01
CA PHE A 327 2.35 -15.57 -5.92
C PHE A 327 2.18 -16.39 -4.64
N GLN A 328 3.17 -16.27 -3.75
CA GLN A 328 3.11 -16.89 -2.42
C GLN A 328 3.80 -15.99 -1.41
N LYS A 329 3.15 -15.79 -0.26
CA LYS A 329 3.74 -15.11 0.90
C LYS A 329 4.42 -16.12 1.80
N ILE A 330 5.69 -15.86 2.14
CA ILE A 330 6.54 -16.76 2.91
C ILE A 330 7.16 -15.99 4.07
N TYR A 331 6.93 -16.45 5.30
CA TYR A 331 7.56 -15.91 6.49
C TYR A 331 8.86 -16.65 6.79
N LEU A 332 9.95 -15.90 7.07
CA LEU A 332 11.30 -16.41 7.29
C LEU A 332 11.98 -15.71 8.47
N HIS A 333 12.59 -16.50 9.35
CA HIS A 333 13.50 -15.99 10.37
C HIS A 333 14.88 -15.61 9.76
N PRO A 334 15.70 -14.80 10.44
CA PRO A 334 17.05 -14.49 9.98
C PRO A 334 17.85 -15.76 9.67
N GLY A 335 18.41 -15.84 8.47
CA GLY A 335 19.15 -16.99 7.97
C GLY A 335 18.31 -18.18 7.50
N GLU A 336 17.00 -18.20 7.76
CA GLU A 336 16.10 -19.26 7.33
C GLU A 336 15.93 -19.24 5.81
N GLU A 337 15.89 -20.45 5.21
CA GLU A 337 15.65 -20.69 3.79
C GLU A 337 14.48 -21.64 3.61
N LYS A 338 13.60 -21.35 2.68
CA LYS A 338 12.47 -22.23 2.31
C LYS A 338 12.40 -22.44 0.80
N GLU A 339 12.03 -23.64 0.39
CA GLU A 339 11.63 -23.92 -0.97
C GLU A 339 10.19 -23.44 -1.20
N VAL A 340 10.00 -22.81 -2.35
CA VAL A 340 8.69 -22.36 -2.84
C VAL A 340 8.38 -23.13 -4.10
N ILE A 341 7.15 -23.61 -4.21
CA ILE A 341 6.66 -24.34 -5.38
C ILE A 341 5.38 -23.66 -5.85
N LEU A 342 5.41 -23.15 -7.09
CA LEU A 342 4.24 -22.61 -7.76
C LEU A 342 3.87 -23.51 -8.94
N GLU A 343 2.58 -23.76 -9.13
CA GLU A 343 2.08 -24.59 -10.22
C GLU A 343 1.34 -23.72 -11.24
N LEU A 344 1.64 -23.95 -12.51
CA LEU A 344 0.94 -23.36 -13.65
C LEU A 344 0.26 -24.47 -14.45
N ASP A 345 -0.98 -24.21 -14.82
CA ASP A 345 -1.78 -25.06 -15.69
C ASP A 345 -1.86 -24.51 -17.12
N GLU A 346 -2.53 -25.21 -18.02
CA GLU A 346 -2.74 -24.79 -19.40
C GLU A 346 -3.42 -23.40 -19.47
N ARG A 347 -4.36 -23.12 -18.58
CA ARG A 347 -5.06 -21.83 -18.54
C ARG A 347 -4.11 -20.67 -18.25
N SER A 348 -3.05 -20.88 -17.50
CA SER A 348 -2.04 -19.86 -17.21
C SER A 348 -1.35 -19.32 -18.46
N PHE A 349 -1.32 -20.11 -19.52
CA PHE A 349 -0.71 -19.79 -20.83
C PHE A 349 -1.73 -19.38 -21.89
N SER A 350 -3.03 -19.59 -21.61
CA SER A 350 -4.10 -19.36 -22.58
C SER A 350 -4.43 -17.88 -22.75
N VAL A 351 -4.94 -17.54 -23.93
CA VAL A 351 -5.51 -16.22 -24.24
C VAL A 351 -6.97 -16.37 -24.66
N TYR A 352 -7.75 -15.34 -24.41
CA TYR A 352 -9.12 -15.32 -24.88
C TYR A 352 -9.16 -15.00 -26.38
N ASP A 353 -9.77 -15.88 -27.17
CA ASP A 353 -9.98 -15.70 -28.60
C ASP A 353 -11.46 -15.42 -28.88
N VAL A 354 -11.75 -14.19 -29.31
CA VAL A 354 -13.13 -13.73 -29.58
C VAL A 354 -13.82 -14.47 -30.72
N GLU A 355 -13.05 -15.05 -31.67
CA GLU A 355 -13.60 -15.77 -32.83
C GLU A 355 -13.92 -17.23 -32.49
N LYS A 356 -13.14 -17.83 -31.61
CA LYS A 356 -13.29 -19.24 -31.21
C LYS A 356 -14.19 -19.44 -30.02
N LYS A 357 -15.31 -18.76 -29.93
CA LYS A 357 -16.32 -18.83 -28.86
C LYS A 357 -16.07 -19.75 -27.65
N PRO A 358 -16.72 -19.50 -26.50
CA PRO A 358 -16.09 -19.32 -25.21
C PRO A 358 -15.49 -20.63 -24.69
N PHE A 359 -14.52 -20.47 -23.77
CA PHE A 359 -13.93 -21.54 -22.99
C PHE A 359 -14.87 -22.72 -22.79
N PRO A 360 -14.49 -23.96 -23.14
CA PRO A 360 -15.15 -25.11 -22.55
C PRO A 360 -14.94 -24.96 -21.03
N CYS A 361 -16.06 -24.90 -20.29
CA CYS A 361 -16.08 -24.93 -18.83
C CYS A 361 -15.43 -26.20 -18.34
#